data_684e5b2f45915fd7580b68b95bc70749
#
_entry.id   684e5b2f45915fd7580b68b95bc70749
#
_cell.length_a   1.000
_cell.length_b   1.000
_cell.length_c   1.000
_cell.angle_alpha   90.00
_cell.angle_beta   90.00
_cell.angle_gamma   90.00
#
_symmetry.space_group_name_H-M   'P 1'
#
loop_
_entity.id
_entity.type
_entity.pdbx_description
1 polymer ?
#
loop_
_entity_poly.entity_id
_entity_poly.type
_entity_poly.pdbx_seq_one_letter_code
_entity_poly.pdbx_strand_id
1 'polypeptide(L)'
;MNNMKKSVRRIFWLLALCFFLLLGYLGKLVIVDRAEISGNSYNIRLRNDEEGIQRGDILDRNGEVLATSTLQEDGSYLREYPRGRMAAHVTGYSSVGKTGVEAAYNFELMSVHQELLQRLSGLMEGKDPKGNDVVLTLDMDIQSAAGDLLGSTKGAVVVMEPSTGRILAMQAYPDFDPNTVSGDWDYLTTDEDSPLVNRATQGLYPPGSTFKIITALAAMEYVPDWQSFTYDCRGEAEFENKVIHCYNNKAHGTVDMEEAMVESCNCYFAALAEKIGAENLSKVMKECGILSDYGFALAHSQSVMSLNKDS
;
A
#
# COMPACT_ATOMS: atom_id res chain seq x y z
N MET A 1 -57.43 -1.36 -31.39
CA MET A 1 -57.33 -2.18 -30.14
C MET A 1 -56.08 -3.12 -30.10
N ASN A 2 -55.70 -3.80 -31.22
CA ASN A 2 -54.55 -4.71 -31.27
C ASN A 2 -53.16 -4.03 -31.08
N ASN A 3 -52.95 -2.81 -31.63
CA ASN A 3 -51.68 -2.11 -31.52
C ASN A 3 -51.42 -1.57 -30.09
N MET A 4 -52.46 -1.14 -29.39
CA MET A 4 -52.35 -0.68 -28.01
C MET A 4 -51.95 -1.83 -27.05
N LYS A 5 -52.51 -3.03 -27.23
CA LYS A 5 -52.12 -4.23 -26.46
C LYS A 5 -50.66 -4.66 -26.72
N LYS A 6 -50.18 -4.48 -27.98
CA LYS A 6 -48.78 -4.76 -28.32
C LYS A 6 -47.81 -3.76 -27.68
N SER A 7 -48.18 -2.46 -27.68
CA SER A 7 -47.37 -1.41 -27.05
C SER A 7 -47.30 -1.56 -25.54
N VAL A 8 -48.42 -1.84 -24.87
CA VAL A 8 -48.46 -2.10 -23.44
C VAL A 8 -47.60 -3.32 -23.06
N ARG A 9 -47.66 -4.40 -23.87
CA ARG A 9 -46.81 -5.58 -23.62
C ARG A 9 -45.33 -5.31 -23.82
N ARG A 10 -44.92 -4.44 -24.77
CA ARG A 10 -43.53 -4.03 -24.96
C ARG A 10 -43.03 -3.20 -23.79
N ILE A 11 -43.83 -2.23 -23.32
CA ILE A 11 -43.51 -1.44 -22.11
C ILE A 11 -43.38 -2.32 -20.89
N PHE A 12 -44.27 -3.28 -20.69
CA PHE A 12 -44.20 -4.24 -19.58
C PHE A 12 -42.89 -5.02 -19.60
N TRP A 13 -42.48 -5.57 -20.73
CA TRP A 13 -41.23 -6.32 -20.83
C TRP A 13 -39.99 -5.46 -20.66
N LEU A 14 -40.05 -4.20 -21.12
CA LEU A 14 -38.97 -3.25 -20.92
C LEU A 14 -38.81 -2.91 -19.43
N LEU A 15 -39.91 -2.64 -18.74
CA LEU A 15 -39.88 -2.41 -17.27
C LEU A 15 -39.42 -3.66 -16.49
N ALA A 16 -39.88 -4.83 -16.90
CA ALA A 16 -39.46 -6.08 -16.29
C ALA A 16 -37.94 -6.29 -16.47
N LEU A 17 -37.39 -6.03 -17.66
CA LEU A 17 -35.95 -6.09 -17.92
C LEU A 17 -35.18 -5.11 -17.02
N CYS A 18 -35.62 -3.84 -16.95
CA CYS A 18 -34.98 -2.86 -16.06
C CYS A 18 -35.02 -3.30 -14.58
N PHE A 19 -36.13 -3.90 -14.15
CA PHE A 19 -36.24 -4.42 -12.78
C PHE A 19 -35.28 -5.58 -12.51
N PHE A 20 -35.13 -6.52 -13.45
CA PHE A 20 -34.18 -7.62 -13.32
C PHE A 20 -32.72 -7.15 -13.38
N LEU A 21 -32.39 -6.12 -14.19
CA LEU A 21 -31.08 -5.49 -14.18
C LEU A 21 -30.79 -4.82 -12.84
N LEU A 22 -31.78 -4.12 -12.26
CA LEU A 22 -31.65 -3.53 -10.93
C LEU A 22 -31.43 -4.59 -9.85
N LEU A 23 -32.19 -5.68 -9.88
CA LEU A 23 -32.01 -6.81 -8.94
C LEU A 23 -30.62 -7.43 -9.10
N GLY A 24 -30.15 -7.63 -10.31
CA GLY A 24 -28.79 -8.14 -10.58
C GLY A 24 -27.71 -7.20 -10.05
N TYR A 25 -27.88 -5.90 -10.22
CA TYR A 25 -26.98 -4.89 -9.67
C TYR A 25 -26.99 -4.86 -8.15
N LEU A 26 -28.18 -4.91 -7.52
CA LEU A 26 -28.31 -5.03 -6.07
C LEU A 26 -27.68 -6.33 -5.54
N GLY A 27 -27.84 -7.44 -6.27
CA GLY A 27 -27.20 -8.71 -5.93
C GLY A 27 -25.66 -8.58 -5.97
N LYS A 28 -25.12 -7.92 -6.99
CA LYS A 28 -23.67 -7.62 -7.06
C LYS A 28 -23.21 -6.81 -5.84
N LEU A 29 -23.89 -5.72 -5.52
CA LEU A 29 -23.57 -4.86 -4.36
C LEU A 29 -23.59 -5.63 -3.03
N VAL A 30 -24.55 -6.57 -2.86
CA VAL A 30 -24.69 -7.31 -1.60
C VAL A 30 -23.72 -8.48 -1.51
N ILE A 31 -23.35 -9.13 -2.62
CA ILE A 31 -22.54 -10.36 -2.60
C ILE A 31 -21.06 -10.06 -2.90
N VAL A 32 -20.78 -9.18 -3.87
CA VAL A 32 -19.42 -8.91 -4.36
C VAL A 32 -18.82 -7.69 -3.67
N ASP A 33 -19.56 -6.57 -3.67
CA ASP A 33 -19.04 -5.29 -3.22
C ASP A 33 -19.33 -5.04 -1.71
N ARG A 34 -19.89 -6.05 -1.02
CA ARG A 34 -20.30 -5.93 0.39
C ARG A 34 -19.15 -5.54 1.32
N ALA A 35 -18.00 -6.18 1.16
CA ALA A 35 -16.83 -5.93 2.01
C ALA A 35 -16.33 -4.49 1.84
N GLU A 36 -16.24 -4.01 0.59
CA GLU A 36 -15.80 -2.66 0.26
C GLU A 36 -16.77 -1.58 0.76
N ILE A 37 -18.09 -1.80 0.57
CA ILE A 37 -19.11 -0.83 0.99
C ILE A 37 -19.28 -0.83 2.50
N SER A 38 -19.27 -2.01 3.14
CA SER A 38 -19.43 -2.12 4.60
C SER A 38 -18.17 -1.72 5.36
N GLY A 39 -16.98 -1.98 4.78
CA GLY A 39 -15.69 -1.64 5.39
C GLY A 39 -15.29 -0.17 5.24
N ASN A 40 -16.06 0.62 4.49
CA ASN A 40 -15.73 2.03 4.27
C ASN A 40 -15.74 2.81 5.58
N SER A 41 -14.62 3.43 5.95
CA SER A 41 -14.42 4.20 7.17
C SER A 41 -15.36 5.40 7.33
N TYR A 42 -16.02 5.82 6.25
CA TYR A 42 -17.07 6.88 6.25
C TYR A 42 -18.49 6.34 6.48
N ASN A 43 -18.65 5.03 6.70
CA ASN A 43 -19.98 4.45 6.95
C ASN A 43 -20.47 4.80 8.38
N ILE A 44 -21.37 5.80 8.49
CA ILE A 44 -21.90 6.30 9.75
C ILE A 44 -22.60 5.18 10.58
N ARG A 45 -23.16 4.17 9.92
CA ARG A 45 -23.80 3.04 10.64
C ARG A 45 -22.79 2.21 11.41
N LEU A 46 -21.61 1.93 10.81
CA LEU A 46 -20.53 1.24 11.53
C LEU A 46 -20.07 2.04 12.75
N ARG A 47 -19.99 3.37 12.63
CA ARG A 47 -19.55 4.23 13.73
C ARG A 47 -20.51 4.24 14.94
N ASN A 48 -21.81 4.09 14.70
CA ASN A 48 -22.79 4.02 15.77
C ASN A 48 -22.85 2.62 16.42
N ASP A 49 -22.49 1.56 15.69
CA ASP A 49 -22.43 0.20 16.20
C ASP A 49 -21.08 -0.09 16.90
N GLU A 50 -20.05 0.77 16.72
CA GLU A 50 -18.73 0.62 17.32
C GLU A 50 -18.72 0.72 18.85
N GLU A 51 -19.67 1.46 19.43
CA GLU A 51 -19.77 1.66 20.89
C GLU A 51 -20.14 0.38 21.66
N GLY A 52 -20.77 -0.60 21.00
CA GLY A 52 -21.23 -1.85 21.61
C GLY A 52 -20.47 -3.12 21.19
N ILE A 53 -19.38 -3.00 20.42
CA ILE A 53 -18.61 -4.14 19.95
C ILE A 53 -17.15 -3.98 20.38
N GLN A 54 -16.60 -4.96 21.11
CA GLN A 54 -15.18 -5.03 21.36
C GLN A 54 -14.46 -5.28 20.03
N ARG A 55 -13.69 -4.30 19.55
CA ARG A 55 -12.92 -4.40 18.32
C ARG A 55 -11.85 -5.48 18.44
N GLY A 56 -11.69 -6.33 17.42
CA GLY A 56 -10.70 -7.42 17.40
C GLY A 56 -9.26 -6.93 17.57
N ASP A 57 -8.36 -7.79 18.01
CA ASP A 57 -6.96 -7.45 18.20
C ASP A 57 -6.20 -7.42 16.87
N ILE A 58 -5.16 -6.60 16.78
CA ILE A 58 -4.16 -6.65 15.72
C ILE A 58 -2.91 -7.27 16.34
N LEU A 59 -2.44 -8.35 15.74
CA LEU A 59 -1.32 -9.15 16.23
C LEU A 59 -0.18 -9.16 15.22
N ASP A 60 1.05 -9.30 15.69
CA ASP A 60 2.18 -9.65 14.84
C ASP A 60 2.14 -11.14 14.46
N ARG A 61 3.10 -11.60 13.65
CA ARG A 61 3.19 -13.01 13.22
C ARG A 61 3.41 -14.00 14.37
N ASN A 62 3.89 -13.55 15.51
CA ASN A 62 4.21 -14.35 16.69
C ASN A 62 3.08 -14.30 17.75
N GLY A 63 2.00 -13.57 17.48
CA GLY A 63 0.88 -13.37 18.39
C GLY A 63 1.08 -12.22 19.37
N GLU A 64 2.07 -11.37 19.16
CA GLU A 64 2.27 -10.18 19.96
C GLU A 64 1.22 -9.13 19.66
N VAL A 65 0.64 -8.52 20.69
CA VAL A 65 -0.45 -7.56 20.57
C VAL A 65 0.07 -6.19 20.12
N LEU A 66 -0.40 -5.73 18.96
CA LEU A 66 -0.10 -4.41 18.38
C LEU A 66 -1.22 -3.41 18.62
N ALA A 67 -2.47 -3.87 18.65
CA ALA A 67 -3.63 -3.08 19.04
C ALA A 67 -4.66 -3.98 19.72
N THR A 68 -5.28 -3.49 20.79
CA THR A 68 -6.33 -4.20 21.55
C THR A 68 -7.40 -3.23 22.02
N SER A 69 -8.52 -3.76 22.51
CA SER A 69 -9.63 -2.95 23.05
C SER A 69 -9.93 -3.36 24.48
N THR A 70 -9.78 -2.41 25.41
CA THR A 70 -9.98 -2.62 26.85
C THR A 70 -11.30 -2.01 27.27
N LEU A 71 -12.14 -2.81 27.97
CA LEU A 71 -13.41 -2.35 28.53
C LEU A 71 -13.16 -1.36 29.67
N GLN A 72 -13.82 -0.18 29.60
CA GLN A 72 -13.76 0.87 30.60
C GLN A 72 -14.91 0.74 31.62
N GLU A 73 -14.81 1.42 32.75
CA GLU A 73 -15.82 1.41 33.81
C GLU A 73 -17.19 1.96 33.35
N ASP A 74 -17.22 2.83 32.36
CA ASP A 74 -18.43 3.40 31.77
C ASP A 74 -19.10 2.50 30.71
N GLY A 75 -18.53 1.31 30.44
CA GLY A 75 -18.99 0.36 29.45
C GLY A 75 -18.51 0.64 28.02
N SER A 76 -17.70 1.67 27.80
CA SER A 76 -17.06 1.94 26.51
C SER A 76 -15.78 1.11 26.31
N TYR A 77 -15.32 1.00 25.06
CA TYR A 77 -14.06 0.34 24.75
C TYR A 77 -12.99 1.36 24.38
N LEU A 78 -11.88 1.34 25.14
CA LEU A 78 -10.67 2.11 24.80
C LEU A 78 -9.77 1.28 23.87
N ARG A 79 -9.43 1.84 22.71
CA ARG A 79 -8.46 1.24 21.79
C ARG A 79 -7.05 1.62 22.21
N GLU A 80 -6.21 0.63 22.45
CA GLU A 80 -4.84 0.79 22.94
C GLU A 80 -3.85 0.16 21.97
N TYR A 81 -2.69 0.80 21.81
CA TYR A 81 -1.59 0.37 20.95
C TYR A 81 -0.33 0.15 21.79
N PRO A 82 -0.13 -1.07 22.34
CA PRO A 82 0.95 -1.35 23.30
C PRO A 82 2.36 -1.09 22.76
N ARG A 83 2.54 -1.17 21.43
CA ARG A 83 3.82 -0.88 20.75
C ARG A 83 3.96 0.57 20.29
N GLY A 84 2.97 1.42 20.53
CA GLY A 84 3.00 2.85 20.29
C GLY A 84 3.57 3.22 18.92
N ARG A 85 4.55 4.09 18.89
CA ARG A 85 5.18 4.62 17.66
C ARG A 85 5.79 3.55 16.75
N MET A 86 6.27 2.43 17.33
CA MET A 86 6.99 1.40 16.58
C MET A 86 6.15 0.73 15.49
N ALA A 87 4.85 0.57 15.69
CA ALA A 87 3.95 -0.03 14.72
C ALA A 87 2.96 0.97 14.09
N ALA A 88 3.02 2.25 14.47
CA ALA A 88 2.01 3.26 14.21
C ALA A 88 1.61 3.39 12.72
N HIS A 89 2.58 3.44 11.81
CA HIS A 89 2.29 3.58 10.38
C HIS A 89 1.64 2.32 9.76
N VAL A 90 1.82 1.15 10.39
CA VAL A 90 1.19 -0.10 9.93
C VAL A 90 -0.16 -0.30 10.62
N THR A 91 -0.22 -0.26 11.94
CA THR A 91 -1.49 -0.40 12.67
C THR A 91 -2.45 0.73 12.32
N GLY A 92 -1.93 1.95 12.19
CA GLY A 92 -2.72 3.16 12.10
C GLY A 92 -3.31 3.56 13.45
N TYR A 93 -4.40 4.29 13.41
CA TYR A 93 -5.20 4.73 14.57
C TYR A 93 -6.70 4.67 14.23
N SER A 94 -7.55 4.73 15.26
CA SER A 94 -9.02 4.69 15.11
C SER A 94 -9.75 5.83 15.83
N SER A 95 -9.06 6.78 16.46
CA SER A 95 -9.64 7.82 17.32
C SER A 95 -10.19 9.02 16.55
N VAL A 96 -9.50 9.53 15.54
CA VAL A 96 -9.89 10.71 14.72
C VAL A 96 -10.08 10.34 13.24
N GLY A 97 -10.75 9.24 12.98
CA GLY A 97 -10.82 8.54 11.71
C GLY A 97 -10.05 7.23 11.82
N LYS A 98 -9.73 6.62 10.67
CA LYS A 98 -8.99 5.36 10.65
C LYS A 98 -7.92 5.39 9.57
N THR A 99 -6.76 4.82 9.88
CA THR A 99 -5.65 4.66 8.93
C THR A 99 -5.03 3.28 9.08
N GLY A 100 -4.06 2.92 8.22
CA GLY A 100 -3.33 1.67 8.35
C GLY A 100 -4.24 0.43 8.34
N VAL A 101 -3.88 -0.56 9.13
CA VAL A 101 -4.65 -1.82 9.30
C VAL A 101 -6.01 -1.55 9.92
N GLU A 102 -6.12 -0.57 10.82
CA GLU A 102 -7.41 -0.14 11.40
C GLU A 102 -8.43 0.28 10.34
N ALA A 103 -7.96 0.91 9.26
CA ALA A 103 -8.82 1.29 8.13
C ALA A 103 -9.02 0.13 7.16
N ALA A 104 -7.93 -0.50 6.74
CA ALA A 104 -7.95 -1.53 5.70
C ALA A 104 -8.75 -2.77 6.10
N TYR A 105 -8.69 -3.15 7.38
CA TYR A 105 -9.37 -4.32 7.94
C TYR A 105 -10.48 -3.95 8.93
N ASN A 106 -11.06 -2.74 8.76
CA ASN A 106 -12.11 -2.27 9.67
C ASN A 106 -13.29 -3.23 9.73
N PHE A 107 -13.68 -3.82 8.60
CA PHE A 107 -14.78 -4.77 8.54
C PHE A 107 -14.49 -6.03 9.35
N GLU A 108 -13.31 -6.61 9.20
CA GLU A 108 -12.87 -7.80 9.93
C GLU A 108 -12.79 -7.55 11.43
N LEU A 109 -12.15 -6.45 11.82
CA LEU A 109 -11.99 -6.04 13.22
C LEU A 109 -13.32 -5.75 13.94
N MET A 110 -14.38 -5.43 13.19
CA MET A 110 -15.75 -5.20 13.70
C MET A 110 -16.69 -6.38 13.47
N SER A 111 -16.32 -7.35 12.62
CA SER A 111 -17.18 -8.48 12.27
C SER A 111 -17.09 -9.57 13.30
N VAL A 112 -18.23 -9.96 13.83
CA VAL A 112 -18.34 -11.08 14.76
C VAL A 112 -18.63 -12.35 13.95
N HIS A 113 -17.61 -13.13 13.63
CA HIS A 113 -17.74 -14.44 12.98
C HIS A 113 -17.93 -15.56 14.02
N GLN A 114 -18.84 -15.36 14.96
CA GLN A 114 -19.21 -16.40 15.88
C GLN A 114 -20.37 -17.22 15.31
N GLU A 115 -20.32 -18.54 15.45
CA GLU A 115 -21.49 -19.40 15.17
C GLU A 115 -22.69 -18.90 15.99
N LEU A 116 -23.88 -19.04 15.42
CA LEU A 116 -25.13 -18.53 16.01
C LEU A 116 -25.31 -19.01 17.46
N LEU A 117 -24.84 -20.21 17.77
CA LEU A 117 -24.87 -20.80 19.11
C LEU A 117 -23.89 -20.11 20.09
N GLN A 118 -22.70 -19.71 19.63
CA GLN A 118 -21.74 -18.99 20.45
C GLN A 118 -22.21 -17.53 20.73
N ARG A 119 -22.87 -16.91 19.75
CA ARG A 119 -23.53 -15.62 19.95
C ARG A 119 -24.63 -15.69 21.00
N LEU A 120 -25.47 -16.71 20.94
CA LEU A 120 -26.53 -16.92 21.92
C LEU A 120 -25.98 -17.22 23.32
N SER A 121 -24.92 -18.03 23.44
CA SER A 121 -24.28 -18.28 24.74
C SER A 121 -23.59 -17.03 25.30
N GLY A 122 -22.90 -16.24 24.46
CA GLY A 122 -22.27 -14.99 24.87
C GLY A 122 -23.29 -13.97 25.39
N LEU A 123 -24.44 -13.81 24.69
CA LEU A 123 -25.53 -12.95 25.13
C LEU A 123 -26.15 -13.43 26.47
N MET A 124 -26.22 -14.75 26.67
CA MET A 124 -26.71 -15.32 27.95
C MET A 124 -25.70 -15.13 29.10
N GLU A 125 -24.40 -15.04 28.79
CA GLU A 125 -23.31 -14.78 29.74
C GLU A 125 -23.04 -13.28 29.95
N GLY A 126 -23.76 -12.39 29.26
CA GLY A 126 -23.61 -10.94 29.37
C GLY A 126 -22.25 -10.46 28.80
N LYS A 127 -21.64 -11.22 27.88
CA LYS A 127 -20.39 -10.81 27.18
C LYS A 127 -20.71 -10.07 25.90
N ASP A 128 -20.09 -8.92 25.73
CA ASP A 128 -20.18 -8.17 24.49
C ASP A 128 -19.52 -8.95 23.33
N PRO A 129 -20.06 -8.83 22.12
CA PRO A 129 -19.48 -9.45 20.94
C PRO A 129 -18.09 -8.85 20.65
N LYS A 130 -17.07 -9.71 20.48
CA LYS A 130 -15.72 -9.31 20.03
C LYS A 130 -15.60 -9.51 18.52
N GLY A 131 -15.01 -8.53 17.82
CA GLY A 131 -14.63 -8.63 16.41
C GLY A 131 -13.50 -9.65 16.18
N ASN A 132 -13.23 -9.96 14.89
CA ASN A 132 -12.17 -10.90 14.54
C ASN A 132 -10.79 -10.26 14.74
N ASP A 133 -9.84 -11.08 15.19
CA ASP A 133 -8.45 -10.66 15.26
C ASP A 133 -7.80 -10.66 13.86
N VAL A 134 -6.87 -9.75 13.62
CA VAL A 134 -6.07 -9.64 12.40
C VAL A 134 -4.62 -9.92 12.72
N VAL A 135 -4.07 -11.00 12.12
CA VAL A 135 -2.65 -11.38 12.29
C VAL A 135 -1.86 -10.85 11.10
N LEU A 136 -0.85 -10.03 11.38
CA LEU A 136 0.04 -9.47 10.38
C LEU A 136 1.24 -10.38 10.11
N THR A 137 1.95 -10.09 9.03
CA THR A 137 3.23 -10.75 8.74
C THR A 137 4.42 -10.07 9.44
N LEU A 138 4.18 -8.92 10.09
CA LEU A 138 5.21 -8.21 10.86
C LEU A 138 5.80 -9.11 11.93
N ASP A 139 7.09 -8.93 12.16
CA ASP A 139 7.88 -9.50 13.26
C ASP A 139 8.41 -8.34 14.09
N MET A 140 7.94 -8.23 15.32
CA MET A 140 8.25 -7.05 16.16
C MET A 140 9.72 -6.95 16.56
N ASP A 141 10.46 -8.05 16.57
CA ASP A 141 11.91 -8.02 16.79
C ASP A 141 12.62 -7.38 15.59
N ILE A 142 12.23 -7.76 14.36
CA ILE A 142 12.76 -7.17 13.12
C ILE A 142 12.31 -5.71 12.98
N GLN A 143 11.06 -5.42 13.33
CA GLN A 143 10.50 -4.06 13.31
C GLN A 143 11.27 -3.14 14.26
N SER A 144 11.58 -3.61 15.48
CA SER A 144 12.36 -2.87 16.47
C SER A 144 13.78 -2.58 15.96
N ALA A 145 14.45 -3.61 15.42
CA ALA A 145 15.78 -3.44 14.85
C ALA A 145 15.78 -2.44 13.66
N ALA A 146 14.77 -2.49 12.81
CA ALA A 146 14.61 -1.54 11.70
C ALA A 146 14.39 -0.10 12.21
N GLY A 147 13.62 0.08 13.28
CA GLY A 147 13.39 1.36 13.93
C GLY A 147 14.66 1.92 14.56
N ASP A 148 15.41 1.11 15.28
CA ASP A 148 16.68 1.50 15.91
C ASP A 148 17.72 1.94 14.88
N LEU A 149 17.79 1.23 13.74
CA LEU A 149 18.71 1.56 12.64
C LEU A 149 18.29 2.83 11.88
N LEU A 150 17.00 3.05 11.68
CA LEU A 150 16.49 4.28 11.06
C LEU A 150 16.70 5.49 11.96
N GLY A 151 16.52 5.32 13.26
CA GLY A 151 16.67 6.38 14.27
C GLY A 151 15.80 7.58 13.94
N SER A 152 16.40 8.78 13.94
CA SER A 152 15.74 10.05 13.58
C SER A 152 15.94 10.46 12.12
N THR A 153 16.38 9.55 11.26
CA THR A 153 16.58 9.84 9.84
C THR A 153 15.25 9.81 9.10
N LYS A 154 14.86 10.89 8.43
CA LYS A 154 13.66 10.94 7.61
C LYS A 154 13.74 9.92 6.48
N GLY A 155 12.82 8.97 6.47
CA GLY A 155 12.81 7.91 5.48
C GLY A 155 11.96 6.72 5.89
N ALA A 156 12.23 5.59 5.28
CA ALA A 156 11.57 4.33 5.61
C ALA A 156 12.51 3.14 5.43
N VAL A 157 12.25 2.09 6.21
CA VAL A 157 12.87 0.77 6.07
C VAL A 157 11.76 -0.25 5.86
N VAL A 158 11.92 -1.09 4.83
CA VAL A 158 11.04 -2.24 4.58
C VAL A 158 11.88 -3.49 4.53
N VAL A 159 11.52 -4.49 5.34
CA VAL A 159 12.13 -5.82 5.31
C VAL A 159 11.09 -6.80 4.79
N MET A 160 11.43 -7.49 3.72
CA MET A 160 10.52 -8.42 3.04
C MET A 160 11.18 -9.77 2.83
N GLU A 161 10.42 -10.84 2.97
CA GLU A 161 10.82 -12.20 2.62
C GLU A 161 10.65 -12.40 1.10
N PRO A 162 11.74 -12.56 0.32
CA PRO A 162 11.62 -12.57 -1.15
C PRO A 162 10.82 -13.74 -1.71
N SER A 163 10.83 -14.89 -1.02
CA SER A 163 10.17 -16.11 -1.46
C SER A 163 8.65 -16.06 -1.36
N THR A 164 8.11 -15.21 -0.48
CA THR A 164 6.67 -15.14 -0.18
C THR A 164 6.06 -13.78 -0.41
N GLY A 165 6.88 -12.72 -0.46
CA GLY A 165 6.45 -11.33 -0.47
C GLY A 165 5.95 -10.82 0.90
N ARG A 166 6.09 -11.61 1.98
CA ARG A 166 5.69 -11.18 3.33
C ARG A 166 6.54 -10.02 3.80
N ILE A 167 5.90 -8.97 4.28
CA ILE A 167 6.56 -7.83 4.91
C ILE A 167 6.77 -8.17 6.37
N LEU A 168 8.05 -8.26 6.78
CA LEU A 168 8.46 -8.59 8.13
C LEU A 168 8.67 -7.35 8.99
N ALA A 169 9.06 -6.22 8.36
CA ALA A 169 9.12 -4.92 9.01
C ALA A 169 8.77 -3.81 8.01
N MET A 170 8.13 -2.76 8.51
CA MET A 170 7.81 -1.55 7.76
C MET A 170 7.86 -0.38 8.74
N GLN A 171 8.99 0.30 8.79
CA GLN A 171 9.23 1.44 9.67
C GLN A 171 9.38 2.71 8.85
N ALA A 172 8.78 3.80 9.31
CA ALA A 172 8.95 5.12 8.73
C ALA A 172 9.22 6.16 9.82
N TYR A 173 9.96 7.23 9.48
CA TYR A 173 10.22 8.36 10.36
C TYR A 173 10.11 9.68 9.57
N PRO A 174 9.55 10.78 10.12
CA PRO A 174 8.97 10.88 11.48
C PRO A 174 7.75 9.97 11.66
N ASP A 175 7.48 9.64 12.91
CA ASP A 175 6.36 8.81 13.34
C ASP A 175 5.47 9.55 14.35
N PHE A 176 4.44 8.87 14.81
CA PHE A 176 3.47 9.40 15.79
C PHE A 176 3.08 8.32 16.79
N ASP A 177 2.52 8.70 17.94
CA ASP A 177 1.94 7.74 18.88
C ASP A 177 0.42 7.61 18.59
N PRO A 178 -0.07 6.43 18.18
CA PRO A 178 -1.48 6.22 17.90
C PRO A 178 -2.38 6.39 19.14
N ASN A 179 -1.83 6.26 20.35
CA ASN A 179 -2.57 6.47 21.60
C ASN A 179 -2.88 7.95 21.87
N THR A 180 -2.07 8.88 21.34
CA THR A 180 -2.21 10.32 21.60
C THR A 180 -2.68 11.13 20.39
N VAL A 181 -2.93 10.50 19.24
CA VAL A 181 -3.29 11.18 17.97
C VAL A 181 -4.41 12.20 18.13
N SER A 182 -5.46 11.89 18.92
CA SER A 182 -6.59 12.81 19.09
C SER A 182 -6.20 14.09 19.83
N GLY A 183 -5.29 14.02 20.79
CA GLY A 183 -4.77 15.17 21.51
C GLY A 183 -3.73 15.97 20.72
N ASP A 184 -2.97 15.29 19.90
CA ASP A 184 -1.87 15.85 19.11
C ASP A 184 -2.29 16.24 17.68
N TRP A 185 -3.59 16.14 17.33
CA TRP A 185 -4.10 16.22 15.96
C TRP A 185 -3.67 17.48 15.22
N ASP A 186 -3.82 18.65 15.85
CA ASP A 186 -3.47 19.94 15.23
C ASP A 186 -1.97 20.02 14.92
N TYR A 187 -1.13 19.53 15.83
CA TYR A 187 0.32 19.44 15.62
C TYR A 187 0.63 18.47 14.48
N LEU A 188 0.12 17.24 14.54
CA LEU A 188 0.43 16.18 13.57
C LEU A 188 -0.01 16.52 12.14
N THR A 189 -1.08 17.32 11.98
CA THR A 189 -1.60 17.71 10.66
C THR A 189 -0.93 18.97 10.08
N THR A 190 -0.30 19.77 10.92
CA THR A 190 0.36 21.03 10.50
C THR A 190 1.88 20.94 10.46
N ASP A 191 2.47 19.86 10.98
CA ASP A 191 3.91 19.63 10.98
C ASP A 191 4.43 19.46 9.54
N GLU A 192 5.40 20.30 9.15
CA GLU A 192 6.03 20.30 7.83
C GLU A 192 6.70 18.96 7.51
N ASP A 193 7.08 18.20 8.53
CA ASP A 193 7.68 16.88 8.39
C ASP A 193 6.67 15.77 8.16
N SER A 194 5.36 16.07 8.20
CA SER A 194 4.26 15.15 7.87
C SER A 194 4.40 13.78 8.57
N PRO A 195 4.35 13.71 9.91
CA PRO A 195 4.56 12.46 10.67
C PRO A 195 3.47 11.41 10.42
N LEU A 196 2.28 11.80 9.98
CA LEU A 196 1.18 10.88 9.67
C LEU A 196 1.38 10.11 8.35
N VAL A 197 2.30 10.54 7.49
CA VAL A 197 2.55 9.93 6.18
C VAL A 197 3.39 8.66 6.35
N ASN A 198 2.84 7.52 5.96
CA ASN A 198 3.63 6.28 5.87
C ASN A 198 4.58 6.38 4.66
N ARG A 199 5.82 6.77 4.92
CA ARG A 199 6.84 6.96 3.88
C ARG A 199 7.22 5.69 3.14
N ALA A 200 6.98 4.53 3.74
CA ALA A 200 7.24 3.25 3.08
C ALA A 200 6.24 2.95 1.95
N THR A 201 4.98 3.42 2.07
CA THR A 201 3.92 3.12 1.11
C THR A 201 3.47 4.35 0.32
N GLN A 202 3.53 5.54 0.90
CA GLN A 202 3.02 6.78 0.30
C GLN A 202 4.14 7.71 -0.18
N GLY A 203 5.39 7.49 0.23
CA GLY A 203 6.54 8.26 -0.23
C GLY A 203 6.88 7.97 -1.70
N LEU A 204 7.12 9.02 -2.49
CA LEU A 204 7.60 8.92 -3.86
C LEU A 204 9.06 9.38 -3.90
N TYR A 205 9.95 8.48 -4.26
CA TYR A 205 11.39 8.72 -4.26
C TYR A 205 11.98 8.45 -5.64
N PRO A 206 12.93 9.28 -6.12
CA PRO A 206 13.69 8.95 -7.32
C PRO A 206 14.53 7.68 -7.05
N PRO A 207 14.44 6.65 -7.90
CA PRO A 207 15.10 5.37 -7.66
C PRO A 207 16.63 5.45 -7.73
N GLY A 208 17.19 6.46 -8.39
CA GLY A 208 18.62 6.61 -8.56
C GLY A 208 19.24 5.37 -9.24
N SER A 209 20.41 4.96 -8.76
CA SER A 209 21.16 3.84 -9.35
C SER A 209 20.48 2.47 -9.24
N THR A 210 19.49 2.30 -8.38
CA THR A 210 18.72 1.05 -8.33
C THR A 210 17.93 0.82 -9.63
N PHE A 211 17.57 1.89 -10.35
CA PHE A 211 16.90 1.79 -11.63
C PHE A 211 17.76 1.17 -12.74
N LYS A 212 19.08 1.14 -12.58
CA LYS A 212 19.99 0.49 -13.54
C LYS A 212 19.72 -1.00 -13.71
N ILE A 213 19.18 -1.66 -12.67
CA ILE A 213 18.72 -3.06 -12.73
C ILE A 213 17.61 -3.19 -13.79
N ILE A 214 16.64 -2.30 -13.78
CA ILE A 214 15.54 -2.30 -14.76
C ILE A 214 16.07 -2.01 -16.16
N THR A 215 17.00 -1.06 -16.29
CA THR A 215 17.62 -0.75 -17.59
C THR A 215 18.42 -1.95 -18.12
N ALA A 216 19.17 -2.66 -17.25
CA ALA A 216 19.88 -3.88 -17.64
C ALA A 216 18.93 -5.00 -18.09
N LEU A 217 17.84 -5.25 -17.35
CA LEU A 217 16.81 -6.23 -17.75
C LEU A 217 16.22 -5.87 -19.12
N ALA A 218 15.88 -4.61 -19.34
CA ALA A 218 15.34 -4.15 -20.61
C ALA A 218 16.36 -4.30 -21.76
N ALA A 219 17.65 -4.07 -21.49
CA ALA A 219 18.69 -4.31 -22.50
C ALA A 219 18.81 -5.79 -22.86
N MET A 220 18.78 -6.68 -21.88
CA MET A 220 18.83 -8.13 -22.10
C MET A 220 17.68 -8.63 -22.98
N GLU A 221 16.51 -7.98 -22.92
CA GLU A 221 15.33 -8.37 -23.67
C GLU A 221 15.26 -7.72 -25.06
N TYR A 222 15.61 -6.42 -25.15
CA TYR A 222 15.35 -5.61 -26.36
C TYR A 222 16.60 -5.19 -27.14
N VAL A 223 17.81 -5.45 -26.65
CA VAL A 223 19.06 -5.12 -27.36
C VAL A 223 19.79 -6.40 -27.73
N PRO A 224 19.73 -6.85 -29.01
CA PRO A 224 20.30 -8.16 -29.43
C PRO A 224 21.78 -8.35 -29.14
N ASP A 225 22.54 -7.27 -29.14
CA ASP A 225 23.99 -7.23 -28.96
C ASP A 225 24.43 -6.68 -27.59
N TRP A 226 23.57 -6.75 -26.59
CA TRP A 226 23.84 -6.18 -25.27
C TRP A 226 25.11 -6.68 -24.60
N GLN A 227 25.50 -7.95 -24.84
CA GLN A 227 26.74 -8.54 -24.27
C GLN A 227 28.00 -7.92 -24.83
N SER A 228 27.97 -7.39 -26.07
CA SER A 228 29.12 -6.75 -26.73
C SER A 228 29.04 -5.23 -26.69
N PHE A 229 28.00 -4.67 -26.13
CA PHE A 229 27.83 -3.22 -26.00
C PHE A 229 28.81 -2.66 -24.96
N THR A 230 29.72 -1.78 -25.42
CA THR A 230 30.66 -1.05 -24.57
C THR A 230 30.49 0.46 -24.74
N TYR A 231 30.90 1.22 -23.74
CA TYR A 231 30.84 2.69 -23.76
C TYR A 231 32.11 3.29 -23.17
N ASP A 232 32.72 4.27 -23.86
CA ASP A 232 33.88 5.02 -23.37
C ASP A 232 33.43 6.17 -22.47
N CYS A 233 33.37 5.91 -21.16
CA CYS A 233 32.90 6.87 -20.15
C CYS A 233 34.02 7.83 -19.75
N ARG A 234 33.84 9.11 -20.06
CA ARG A 234 34.74 10.21 -19.70
C ARG A 234 34.35 10.97 -18.45
N GLY A 235 33.38 10.45 -17.69
CA GLY A 235 32.83 11.07 -16.48
C GLY A 235 31.59 11.90 -16.72
N GLU A 236 31.36 12.33 -17.95
CA GLU A 236 30.16 13.02 -18.42
C GLU A 236 29.82 12.59 -19.85
N ALA A 237 28.59 12.73 -20.25
CA ALA A 237 28.12 12.50 -21.60
C ALA A 237 26.90 13.38 -21.90
N GLU A 238 26.81 13.87 -23.14
CA GLU A 238 25.65 14.63 -23.61
C GLU A 238 24.71 13.70 -24.37
N PHE A 239 23.45 13.69 -23.97
CA PHE A 239 22.37 12.96 -24.62
C PHE A 239 21.26 13.98 -24.96
N GLU A 240 21.00 14.15 -26.27
CA GLU A 240 20.10 15.16 -26.78
C GLU A 240 20.46 16.56 -26.27
N ASN A 241 19.72 17.10 -25.30
CA ASN A 241 19.96 18.43 -24.69
C ASN A 241 20.29 18.35 -23.19
N LYS A 242 20.71 17.17 -22.71
CA LYS A 242 21.00 16.94 -21.29
C LYS A 242 22.40 16.35 -21.11
N VAL A 243 23.13 16.92 -20.17
CA VAL A 243 24.42 16.35 -19.75
C VAL A 243 24.20 15.44 -18.55
N ILE A 244 24.63 14.20 -18.67
CA ILE A 244 24.61 13.20 -17.61
C ILE A 244 26.01 13.09 -17.04
N HIS A 245 26.13 13.19 -15.73
CA HIS A 245 27.39 13.07 -15.02
C HIS A 245 27.47 11.77 -14.22
N CYS A 246 28.62 11.14 -14.22
CA CYS A 246 28.95 10.13 -13.21
C CYS A 246 29.25 10.80 -11.86
N TYR A 247 29.22 10.02 -10.78
CA TYR A 247 29.52 10.54 -9.45
C TYR A 247 30.90 11.19 -9.41
N ASN A 248 30.97 12.44 -8.93
CA ASN A 248 32.18 13.27 -8.94
C ASN A 248 32.87 13.39 -10.32
N ASN A 249 32.13 13.29 -11.40
CA ASN A 249 32.66 13.30 -12.79
C ASN A 249 33.76 12.25 -13.01
N LYS A 250 33.73 11.11 -12.31
CA LYS A 250 34.70 10.04 -12.45
C LYS A 250 34.59 9.42 -13.84
N ALA A 251 35.67 9.49 -14.60
CA ALA A 251 35.81 8.75 -15.85
C ALA A 251 36.07 7.26 -15.54
N HIS A 252 35.31 6.37 -16.16
CA HIS A 252 35.43 4.92 -15.97
C HIS A 252 36.18 4.25 -17.13
N GLY A 253 36.47 5.00 -18.24
CA GLY A 253 37.04 4.44 -19.46
C GLY A 253 36.02 3.60 -20.22
N THR A 254 36.53 2.68 -21.03
CA THR A 254 35.69 1.75 -21.78
C THR A 254 35.15 0.68 -20.82
N VAL A 255 33.84 0.65 -20.63
CA VAL A 255 33.14 -0.29 -19.74
C VAL A 255 32.09 -1.09 -20.51
N ASP A 256 31.94 -2.35 -20.15
CA ASP A 256 30.79 -3.19 -20.52
C ASP A 256 29.67 -3.09 -19.46
N MET A 257 28.63 -3.94 -19.56
CA MET A 257 27.49 -3.90 -18.63
C MET A 257 27.91 -4.30 -17.21
N GLU A 258 28.78 -5.29 -17.04
CA GLU A 258 29.19 -5.77 -15.73
C GLU A 258 30.03 -4.68 -15.02
N GLU A 259 31.05 -4.16 -15.70
CA GLU A 259 31.91 -3.09 -15.20
C GLU A 259 31.09 -1.81 -14.91
N ALA A 260 30.16 -1.45 -15.80
CA ALA A 260 29.30 -0.30 -15.62
C ALA A 260 28.33 -0.47 -14.43
N MET A 261 27.88 -1.69 -14.13
CA MET A 261 27.05 -1.98 -12.95
C MET A 261 27.89 -1.87 -11.67
N VAL A 262 29.09 -2.46 -11.64
CA VAL A 262 30.03 -2.42 -10.50
C VAL A 262 30.41 -0.97 -10.17
N GLU A 263 30.81 -0.18 -11.19
CA GLU A 263 31.19 1.23 -11.03
C GLU A 263 30.01 2.19 -10.94
N SER A 264 28.80 1.68 -11.10
CA SER A 264 27.58 2.49 -11.14
C SER A 264 27.65 3.62 -12.18
N CYS A 265 28.14 3.31 -13.39
CA CYS A 265 28.37 4.27 -14.46
C CYS A 265 27.07 4.85 -15.03
N ASN A 266 26.81 6.15 -14.79
CA ASN A 266 25.60 6.82 -15.28
C ASN A 266 25.61 6.98 -16.79
N CYS A 267 26.78 7.31 -17.38
CA CYS A 267 26.90 7.54 -18.83
C CYS A 267 26.62 6.28 -19.64
N TYR A 268 27.13 5.11 -19.19
CA TYR A 268 26.86 3.82 -19.84
C TYR A 268 25.35 3.51 -19.85
N PHE A 269 24.69 3.62 -18.67
CA PHE A 269 23.28 3.29 -18.55
C PHE A 269 22.38 4.30 -19.27
N ALA A 270 22.80 5.56 -19.42
CA ALA A 270 22.07 6.53 -20.24
C ALA A 270 22.16 6.16 -21.74
N ALA A 271 23.36 5.83 -22.23
CA ALA A 271 23.55 5.36 -23.62
C ALA A 271 22.78 4.06 -23.90
N LEU A 272 22.76 3.15 -22.93
CA LEU A 272 22.01 1.91 -23.02
C LEU A 272 20.49 2.16 -23.06
N ALA A 273 19.99 3.09 -22.24
CA ALA A 273 18.58 3.48 -22.22
C ALA A 273 18.13 4.11 -23.54
N GLU A 274 18.96 4.93 -24.17
CA GLU A 274 18.73 5.47 -25.51
C GLU A 274 18.60 4.33 -26.56
N LYS A 275 19.45 3.32 -26.47
CA LYS A 275 19.40 2.15 -27.36
C LYS A 275 18.16 1.29 -27.17
N ILE A 276 17.68 1.14 -25.93
CA ILE A 276 16.46 0.42 -25.55
C ILE A 276 15.21 1.16 -26.04
N GLY A 277 15.19 2.48 -25.88
CA GLY A 277 14.07 3.36 -26.16
C GLY A 277 12.99 3.35 -25.07
N ALA A 278 12.26 4.46 -24.97
CA ALA A 278 11.29 4.72 -23.91
C ALA A 278 10.15 3.69 -23.86
N GLU A 279 9.69 3.22 -25.03
CA GLU A 279 8.60 2.24 -25.12
C GLU A 279 8.98 0.90 -24.51
N ASN A 280 10.14 0.36 -24.85
CA ASN A 280 10.61 -0.93 -24.35
C ASN A 280 10.93 -0.85 -22.85
N LEU A 281 11.55 0.24 -22.41
CA LEU A 281 11.80 0.49 -20.99
C LEU A 281 10.48 0.52 -20.18
N SER A 282 9.44 1.20 -20.71
CA SER A 282 8.12 1.24 -20.07
C SER A 282 7.46 -0.14 -20.00
N LYS A 283 7.66 -1.02 -21.00
CA LYS A 283 7.15 -2.40 -20.97
C LYS A 283 7.75 -3.18 -19.81
N VAL A 284 9.09 -3.18 -19.71
CA VAL A 284 9.79 -3.89 -18.62
C VAL A 284 9.41 -3.36 -17.25
N MET A 285 9.28 -2.03 -17.11
CA MET A 285 8.79 -1.44 -15.85
C MET A 285 7.41 -1.97 -15.46
N LYS A 286 6.48 -2.10 -16.41
CA LYS A 286 5.15 -2.66 -16.16
C LYS A 286 5.22 -4.14 -15.78
N GLU A 287 6.04 -4.92 -16.47
CA GLU A 287 6.26 -6.34 -16.18
C GLU A 287 6.87 -6.55 -14.79
N CYS A 288 7.76 -5.63 -14.37
CA CYS A 288 8.30 -5.60 -13.00
C CYS A 288 7.29 -5.04 -11.96
N GLY A 289 6.07 -4.68 -12.35
CA GLY A 289 5.05 -4.16 -11.45
C GLY A 289 5.24 -2.68 -11.04
N ILE A 290 6.28 -1.98 -11.50
CA ILE A 290 6.62 -0.62 -11.03
C ILE A 290 5.52 0.40 -11.34
N LEU A 291 4.77 0.24 -12.45
CA LEU A 291 3.69 1.14 -12.88
C LEU A 291 2.31 0.54 -12.65
N SER A 292 2.22 -0.56 -11.93
CA SER A 292 0.98 -1.31 -11.71
C SER A 292 0.48 -1.09 -10.28
N ASP A 293 -0.84 -1.10 -10.12
CA ASP A 293 -1.45 -1.28 -8.81
C ASP A 293 -1.50 -2.78 -8.51
N TYR A 294 -0.82 -3.20 -7.46
CA TYR A 294 -0.77 -4.60 -7.00
C TYR A 294 -1.75 -4.88 -5.87
N GLY A 295 -2.69 -3.98 -5.61
CA GLY A 295 -3.75 -4.19 -4.61
C GLY A 295 -3.23 -4.32 -3.18
N PHE A 296 -2.19 -3.53 -2.82
CA PHE A 296 -1.68 -3.52 -1.46
C PHE A 296 -2.75 -3.01 -0.49
N ALA A 297 -2.97 -3.70 0.62
CA ALA A 297 -4.08 -3.42 1.52
C ALA A 297 -4.02 -2.04 2.19
N LEU A 298 -2.82 -1.56 2.50
CA LEU A 298 -2.64 -0.23 3.10
C LEU A 298 -2.66 0.86 2.03
N ALA A 299 -3.04 2.08 2.44
CA ALA A 299 -2.96 3.25 1.58
C ALA A 299 -1.54 3.41 1.02
N HIS A 300 -1.42 3.53 -0.29
CA HIS A 300 -0.14 3.64 -0.98
C HIS A 300 -0.22 4.60 -2.17
N SER A 301 0.93 5.14 -2.55
CA SER A 301 1.07 5.95 -3.76
C SER A 301 1.52 5.08 -4.93
N GLN A 302 0.91 5.29 -6.08
CA GLN A 302 1.32 4.64 -7.31
C GLN A 302 2.60 5.30 -7.85
N SER A 303 3.54 4.50 -8.37
CA SER A 303 4.74 5.01 -9.02
C SER A 303 4.40 5.90 -10.21
N VAL A 304 5.11 7.00 -10.36
CA VAL A 304 4.92 7.96 -11.45
C VAL A 304 6.16 7.97 -12.34
N MET A 305 5.95 7.86 -13.64
CA MET A 305 6.98 8.02 -14.65
C MET A 305 6.48 8.96 -15.75
N SER A 306 7.25 10.00 -16.08
CA SER A 306 7.00 10.81 -17.28
C SER A 306 8.03 10.44 -18.33
N LEU A 307 7.62 9.70 -19.34
CA LEU A 307 8.37 9.51 -20.59
C LEU A 307 7.78 10.47 -21.61
N ASN A 308 8.48 11.53 -21.90
CA ASN A 308 8.12 12.36 -23.05
C ASN A 308 8.50 11.59 -24.31
N LYS A 309 7.56 11.53 -25.29
CA LYS A 309 7.82 10.89 -26.60
C LYS A 309 8.93 11.58 -27.41
N ASP A 310 9.32 12.78 -26.96
CA ASP A 310 10.32 13.64 -27.61
C ASP A 310 11.62 13.70 -26.77
N SER A 311 11.86 12.74 -25.89
CA SER A 311 13.08 12.62 -25.08
C SER A 311 13.79 11.29 -25.30
#